data_d090a916d990ca6dd8325da818ebf625
#
_entry.id   d090a916d990ca6dd8325da818ebf625
#
_cell.length_a   1.000
_cell.length_b   1.000
_cell.length_c   1.000
_cell.angle_alpha   90.00
_cell.angle_beta   90.00
_cell.angle_gamma   90.00
#
_symmetry.space_group_name_H-M   'P 1'
#
loop_
_entity.id
_entity.type
_entity.pdbx_description
1 polymer ?
#
loop_
_entity_poly.entity_id
_entity_poly.type
_entity_poly.pdbx_seq_one_letter_code
_entity_poly.pdbx_strand_id
1 'polypeptide(L)'
;MKKVINYALAISLFIALIVYVIFVRDANFTLAPLYEDYGGLIFQGILNTLYVSFIALIGSLILGFIMYLMAISKSYFFRALVDVFTEIIYGTPLLVMIILMAFLIGPAFGNFNRAFLGTVGLILYISPYMKNVFQSSFSSIPKEQY
;
A
#
# COMPACT_ATOMS: atom_id res chain seq x y z
N MET A 1 -19.56 -27.79 11.69
CA MET A 1 -18.96 -28.79 10.81
C MET A 1 -18.92 -28.35 9.33
N LYS A 2 -20.03 -28.02 8.64
CA LYS A 2 -20.01 -27.65 7.20
C LYS A 2 -19.06 -26.51 6.83
N LYS A 3 -18.95 -25.46 7.66
CA LYS A 3 -18.02 -24.33 7.41
C LYS A 3 -16.55 -24.75 7.42
N VAL A 4 -16.15 -25.55 8.40
CA VAL A 4 -14.75 -26.03 8.53
C VAL A 4 -14.36 -26.90 7.32
N ILE A 5 -15.27 -27.77 6.89
CA ILE A 5 -15.06 -28.62 5.70
C ILE A 5 -14.87 -27.76 4.44
N ASN A 6 -15.69 -26.74 4.25
CA ASN A 6 -15.58 -25.86 3.08
C ASN A 6 -14.26 -25.06 3.07
N TYR A 7 -13.80 -24.56 4.24
CA TYR A 7 -12.49 -23.90 4.33
C TYR A 7 -11.34 -24.89 4.06
N ALA A 8 -11.41 -26.10 4.60
CA ALA A 8 -10.41 -27.14 4.34
C ALA A 8 -10.36 -27.50 2.84
N LEU A 9 -11.51 -27.65 2.17
CA LEU A 9 -11.58 -27.90 0.74
C LEU A 9 -11.01 -26.71 -0.08
N ALA A 10 -11.30 -25.49 0.28
CA ALA A 10 -10.75 -24.32 -0.39
C ALA A 10 -9.22 -24.26 -0.26
N ILE A 11 -8.70 -24.46 0.96
CA ILE A 11 -7.25 -24.48 1.21
C ILE A 11 -6.58 -25.61 0.44
N SER A 12 -7.16 -26.83 0.47
CA SER A 12 -6.59 -27.98 -0.24
C SER A 12 -6.55 -27.76 -1.75
N LEU A 13 -7.54 -27.06 -2.32
CA LEU A 13 -7.54 -26.72 -3.75
C LEU A 13 -6.39 -25.79 -4.11
N PHE A 14 -6.11 -24.75 -3.30
CA PHE A 14 -4.97 -23.87 -3.53
C PHE A 14 -3.63 -24.59 -3.37
N ILE A 15 -3.50 -25.45 -2.35
CA ILE A 15 -2.30 -26.26 -2.16
C ILE A 15 -2.10 -27.21 -3.37
N ALA A 16 -3.15 -27.89 -3.82
CA ALA A 16 -3.10 -28.77 -4.98
C ALA A 16 -2.67 -28.02 -6.24
N LEU A 17 -3.17 -26.80 -6.45
CA LEU A 17 -2.80 -25.96 -7.58
C LEU A 17 -1.30 -25.58 -7.53
N ILE A 18 -0.79 -25.19 -6.37
CA ILE A 18 0.63 -24.85 -6.18
C ILE A 18 1.51 -26.08 -6.45
N VAL A 19 1.15 -27.23 -5.87
CA VAL A 19 1.85 -28.50 -6.08
C VAL A 19 1.83 -28.90 -7.56
N TYR A 20 0.67 -28.78 -8.23
CA TYR A 20 0.55 -29.07 -9.66
C TYR A 20 1.48 -28.20 -10.50
N VAL A 21 1.55 -26.88 -10.24
CA VAL A 21 2.46 -25.95 -10.95
C VAL A 21 3.93 -26.33 -10.76
N ILE A 22 4.31 -26.71 -9.53
CA ILE A 22 5.68 -27.16 -9.23
C ILE A 22 6.00 -28.46 -9.98
N PHE A 23 5.10 -29.43 -10.00
CA PHE A 23 5.31 -30.71 -10.69
C PHE A 23 5.36 -30.59 -12.21
N VAL A 24 4.46 -29.80 -12.82
CA VAL A 24 4.41 -29.61 -14.29
C VAL A 24 5.64 -28.90 -14.82
N ARG A 25 6.30 -28.11 -13.99
CA ARG A 25 7.51 -27.39 -14.39
C ARG A 25 8.82 -28.20 -14.25
N ASP A 26 8.76 -29.48 -13.84
CA ASP A 26 9.96 -30.29 -13.53
C ASP A 26 10.97 -29.50 -12.67
N ALA A 27 10.47 -28.60 -11.84
CA ALA A 27 11.29 -27.75 -11.03
C ALA A 27 11.91 -28.66 -9.95
N ASN A 28 13.16 -29.02 -10.13
CA ASN A 28 14.04 -29.45 -9.05
C ASN A 28 14.16 -28.26 -8.08
N PHE A 29 13.12 -28.06 -7.29
CA PHE A 29 12.99 -26.93 -6.36
C PHE A 29 13.85 -27.24 -5.13
N THR A 30 15.13 -26.98 -5.25
CA THR A 30 16.07 -27.05 -4.15
C THR A 30 16.20 -25.66 -3.55
N LEU A 31 15.74 -25.50 -2.31
CA LEU A 31 15.82 -24.22 -1.58
C LEU A 31 17.27 -23.89 -1.17
N ALA A 32 18.13 -24.90 -1.03
CA ALA A 32 19.50 -24.71 -0.56
C ALA A 32 20.33 -23.79 -1.47
N PRO A 33 20.44 -24.03 -2.80
CA PRO A 33 21.17 -23.12 -3.69
C PRO A 33 20.57 -21.71 -3.72
N LEU A 34 19.25 -21.60 -3.64
CA LEU A 34 18.59 -20.29 -3.61
C LEU A 34 19.00 -19.48 -2.39
N TYR A 35 19.10 -20.13 -1.23
CA TYR A 35 19.53 -19.48 0.01
C TYR A 35 21.02 -19.15 0.01
N GLU A 36 21.87 -20.05 -0.49
CA GLU A 36 23.31 -19.83 -0.59
C GLU A 36 23.67 -18.69 -1.54
N ASP A 37 23.03 -18.64 -2.72
CA ASP A 37 23.34 -17.64 -3.74
C ASP A 37 22.64 -16.29 -3.50
N TYR A 38 21.40 -16.31 -2.98
CA TYR A 38 20.54 -15.11 -2.93
C TYR A 38 20.05 -14.77 -1.53
N GLY A 39 20.40 -15.53 -0.48
CA GLY A 39 19.91 -15.32 0.88
C GLY A 39 20.14 -13.90 1.41
N GLY A 40 21.33 -13.33 1.12
CA GLY A 40 21.66 -11.96 1.48
C GLY A 40 20.80 -10.92 0.77
N LEU A 41 20.52 -11.10 -0.52
CA LEU A 41 19.66 -10.22 -1.31
C LEU A 41 18.20 -10.31 -0.87
N ILE A 42 17.72 -11.51 -0.55
CA ILE A 42 16.37 -11.74 -0.04
C ILE A 42 16.20 -11.01 1.30
N PHE A 43 17.15 -11.16 2.22
CA PHE A 43 17.12 -10.50 3.52
C PHE A 43 17.13 -8.97 3.39
N GLN A 44 18.00 -8.42 2.54
CA GLN A 44 18.01 -6.99 2.24
C GLN A 44 16.68 -6.52 1.62
N GLY A 45 16.09 -7.31 0.72
CA GLY A 45 14.79 -7.02 0.12
C GLY A 45 13.69 -6.94 1.16
N ILE A 46 13.66 -7.86 2.14
CA ILE A 46 12.72 -7.85 3.26
C ILE A 46 12.89 -6.57 4.10
N LEU A 47 14.13 -6.24 4.48
CA LEU A 47 14.41 -5.03 5.26
C LEU A 47 13.99 -3.76 4.52
N ASN A 48 14.30 -3.66 3.22
CA ASN A 48 13.90 -2.52 2.40
C ASN A 48 12.36 -2.41 2.30
N THR A 49 11.67 -3.53 2.15
CA THR A 49 10.20 -3.55 2.11
C THR A 49 9.61 -3.07 3.43
N LEU A 50 10.12 -3.55 4.55
CA LEU A 50 9.68 -3.12 5.88
C LEU A 50 9.95 -1.62 6.11
N TYR A 51 11.13 -1.15 5.71
CA TYR A 51 11.52 0.26 5.82
C TYR A 51 10.60 1.17 5.01
N VAL A 52 10.41 0.87 3.72
CA VAL A 52 9.52 1.65 2.84
C VAL A 52 8.08 1.62 3.34
N SER A 53 7.59 0.46 3.77
CA SER A 53 6.23 0.30 4.29
C SER A 53 6.02 1.12 5.55
N PHE A 54 6.99 1.13 6.47
CA PHE A 54 6.91 1.90 7.71
C PHE A 54 6.91 3.41 7.44
N ILE A 55 7.80 3.89 6.57
CA ILE A 55 7.83 5.31 6.18
C ILE A 55 6.53 5.70 5.47
N ALA A 56 6.05 4.87 4.54
CA ALA A 56 4.80 5.13 3.84
C ALA A 56 3.61 5.18 4.81
N LEU A 57 3.56 4.29 5.79
CA LEU A 57 2.52 4.29 6.83
C LEU A 57 2.54 5.59 7.64
N ILE A 58 3.69 5.97 8.20
CA ILE A 58 3.79 7.20 9.00
C ILE A 58 3.47 8.43 8.15
N GLY A 59 4.05 8.52 6.96
CA GLY A 59 3.80 9.65 6.05
C GLY A 59 2.33 9.77 5.64
N SER A 60 1.67 8.64 5.35
CA SER A 60 0.26 8.63 4.99
C SER A 60 -0.67 8.94 6.17
N LEU A 61 -0.32 8.53 7.39
CA LEU A 61 -1.05 8.92 8.59
C LEU A 61 -1.00 10.45 8.80
N ILE A 62 0.20 11.04 8.70
CA ILE A 62 0.38 12.49 8.86
C ILE A 62 -0.39 13.24 7.78
N LEU A 63 -0.17 12.90 6.51
CA LEU A 63 -0.83 13.57 5.39
C LEU A 63 -2.34 13.34 5.39
N GLY A 64 -2.79 12.13 5.71
CA GLY A 64 -4.21 11.80 5.83
C GLY A 64 -4.90 12.58 6.96
N PHE A 65 -4.21 12.79 8.09
CA PHE A 65 -4.73 13.63 9.17
C PHE A 65 -4.83 15.09 8.75
N ILE A 66 -3.82 15.63 8.07
CA ILE A 66 -3.86 16.99 7.50
C ILE A 66 -5.04 17.12 6.53
N MET A 67 -5.22 16.15 5.62
CA MET A 67 -6.36 16.12 4.70
C MET A 67 -7.70 16.05 5.44
N TYR A 68 -7.80 15.30 6.53
CA TYR A 68 -8.99 15.27 7.37
C TYR A 68 -9.30 16.66 7.95
N LEU A 69 -8.29 17.35 8.52
CA LEU A 69 -8.48 18.71 9.05
C LEU A 69 -8.92 19.70 7.95
N MET A 70 -8.35 19.58 6.75
CA MET A 70 -8.78 20.38 5.59
C MET A 70 -10.21 20.07 5.18
N ALA A 71 -10.62 18.81 5.18
CA ALA A 71 -11.96 18.36 4.81
C ALA A 71 -13.06 18.87 5.77
N ILE A 72 -12.77 19.04 7.06
CA ILE A 72 -13.70 19.58 8.04
C ILE A 72 -13.60 21.12 8.19
N SER A 73 -12.67 21.75 7.46
CA SER A 73 -12.47 23.21 7.50
C SER A 73 -13.71 23.99 7.05
N LYS A 74 -13.88 25.20 7.56
CA LYS A 74 -14.91 26.14 7.10
C LYS A 74 -14.65 26.66 5.68
N SER A 75 -13.41 26.58 5.19
CA SER A 75 -13.02 27.03 3.86
C SER A 75 -13.47 26.05 2.79
N TYR A 76 -14.29 26.53 1.87
CA TYR A 76 -14.70 25.75 0.68
C TYR A 76 -13.51 25.33 -0.20
N PHE A 77 -12.48 26.17 -0.27
CA PHE A 77 -11.27 25.90 -1.06
C PHE A 77 -10.53 24.64 -0.56
N PHE A 78 -10.29 24.54 0.76
CA PHE A 78 -9.59 23.38 1.31
C PHE A 78 -10.39 22.08 1.16
N ARG A 79 -11.70 22.15 1.31
CA ARG A 79 -12.57 20.99 1.07
C ARG A 79 -12.51 20.54 -0.37
N ALA A 80 -12.69 21.46 -1.33
CA ALA A 80 -12.63 21.16 -2.74
C ALA A 80 -11.26 20.59 -3.14
N LEU A 81 -10.17 21.11 -2.59
CA LEU A 81 -8.82 20.59 -2.86
C LEU A 81 -8.67 19.13 -2.42
N VAL A 82 -9.16 18.79 -1.23
CA VAL A 82 -9.12 17.40 -0.74
C VAL A 82 -10.02 16.49 -1.57
N ASP A 83 -11.21 16.95 -1.95
CA ASP A 83 -12.14 16.16 -2.74
C ASP A 83 -11.56 15.85 -4.13
N VAL A 84 -11.08 16.86 -4.85
CA VAL A 84 -10.45 16.69 -6.17
C VAL A 84 -9.23 15.78 -6.08
N PHE A 85 -8.36 15.97 -5.09
CA PHE A 85 -7.20 15.10 -4.89
C PHE A 85 -7.62 13.66 -4.63
N THR A 86 -8.62 13.45 -3.78
CA THR A 86 -9.14 12.12 -3.46
C THR A 86 -9.70 11.41 -4.70
N GLU A 87 -10.45 12.13 -5.56
CA GLU A 87 -11.00 11.58 -6.81
C GLU A 87 -9.89 11.20 -7.78
N ILE A 88 -8.86 12.03 -7.93
CA ILE A 88 -7.70 11.72 -8.78
C ILE A 88 -7.01 10.44 -8.29
N ILE A 89 -6.77 10.31 -6.97
CA ILE A 89 -6.12 9.12 -6.42
C ILE A 89 -6.99 7.87 -6.60
N TYR A 90 -8.29 7.95 -6.34
CA TYR A 90 -9.18 6.79 -6.48
C TYR A 90 -9.39 6.36 -7.95
N GLY A 91 -9.29 7.28 -8.88
CA GLY A 91 -9.33 7.02 -10.31
C GLY A 91 -7.99 6.52 -10.90
N THR A 92 -6.89 6.59 -10.13
CA THR A 92 -5.55 6.25 -10.62
C THR A 92 -5.09 4.92 -10.01
N PRO A 93 -4.70 3.91 -10.81
CA PRO A 93 -4.08 2.69 -10.27
C PRO A 93 -2.78 3.02 -9.52
N LEU A 94 -2.54 2.34 -8.38
CA LEU A 94 -1.35 2.57 -7.55
C LEU A 94 -0.04 2.50 -8.36
N LEU A 95 0.09 1.51 -9.24
CA LEU A 95 1.30 1.34 -10.05
C LEU A 95 1.54 2.55 -10.95
N VAL A 96 0.48 3.10 -11.55
CA VAL A 96 0.57 4.30 -12.38
C VAL A 96 1.04 5.49 -11.56
N MET A 97 0.52 5.66 -10.35
CA MET A 97 0.94 6.73 -9.44
C MET A 97 2.44 6.63 -9.09
N ILE A 98 2.92 5.44 -8.77
CA ILE A 98 4.35 5.21 -8.47
C ILE A 98 5.22 5.53 -9.70
N ILE A 99 4.81 5.09 -10.90
CA ILE A 99 5.53 5.35 -12.16
C ILE A 99 5.56 6.87 -12.45
N LEU A 100 4.43 7.55 -12.33
CA LEU A 100 4.36 9.00 -12.54
C LEU A 100 5.29 9.76 -11.58
N MET A 101 5.29 9.39 -10.30
CA MET A 101 6.18 10.01 -9.31
C MET A 101 7.65 9.73 -9.62
N ALA A 102 8.02 8.48 -9.91
CA ALA A 102 9.42 8.07 -10.07
C ALA A 102 10.04 8.51 -11.41
N PHE A 103 9.26 8.62 -12.47
CA PHE A 103 9.78 8.81 -13.82
C PHE A 103 9.34 10.11 -14.50
N LEU A 104 8.30 10.78 -14.02
CA LEU A 104 7.81 12.03 -14.61
C LEU A 104 7.93 13.19 -13.63
N ILE A 105 7.25 13.12 -12.48
CA ILE A 105 7.15 14.24 -11.54
C ILE A 105 8.50 14.49 -10.85
N GLY A 106 9.10 13.45 -10.29
CA GLY A 106 10.38 13.60 -9.59
C GLY A 106 11.50 14.18 -10.47
N PRO A 107 11.77 13.63 -11.67
CA PRO A 107 12.73 14.19 -12.59
C PRO A 107 12.44 15.63 -13.01
N ALA A 108 11.15 16.01 -13.17
CA ALA A 108 10.76 17.39 -13.47
C ALA A 108 11.17 18.38 -12.36
N PHE A 109 11.29 17.92 -11.13
CA PHE A 109 11.82 18.67 -9.99
C PHE A 109 13.30 18.43 -9.69
N GLY A 110 14.03 17.76 -10.59
CA GLY A 110 15.46 17.49 -10.43
C GLY A 110 15.78 16.35 -9.45
N ASN A 111 14.80 15.57 -9.03
CA ASN A 111 14.99 14.42 -8.15
C ASN A 111 14.96 13.12 -8.95
N PHE A 112 16.06 12.34 -8.90
CA PHE A 112 16.22 11.08 -9.63
C PHE A 112 16.27 9.85 -8.70
N ASN A 113 16.08 10.03 -7.39
CA ASN A 113 16.02 8.91 -6.45
C ASN A 113 14.67 8.19 -6.53
N ARG A 114 14.61 7.15 -7.35
CA ARG A 114 13.38 6.38 -7.64
C ARG A 114 12.77 5.72 -6.40
N ALA A 115 13.59 5.24 -5.46
CA ALA A 115 13.11 4.63 -4.23
C ALA A 115 12.39 5.65 -3.34
N PHE A 116 12.99 6.83 -3.17
CA PHE A 116 12.37 7.95 -2.46
C PHE A 116 11.06 8.37 -3.13
N LEU A 117 11.09 8.60 -4.45
CA LEU A 117 9.93 9.04 -5.21
C LEU A 117 8.79 8.01 -5.20
N GLY A 118 9.12 6.72 -5.30
CA GLY A 118 8.14 5.64 -5.13
C GLY A 118 7.51 5.64 -3.73
N THR A 119 8.30 5.88 -2.68
CA THR A 119 7.79 6.01 -1.32
C THR A 119 6.87 7.22 -1.16
N VAL A 120 7.22 8.36 -1.76
CA VAL A 120 6.33 9.55 -1.81
C VAL A 120 5.04 9.22 -2.56
N GLY A 121 5.11 8.51 -3.68
CA GLY A 121 3.94 8.03 -4.41
C GLY A 121 3.01 7.16 -3.56
N LEU A 122 3.58 6.24 -2.75
CA LEU A 122 2.82 5.44 -1.79
C LEU A 122 2.14 6.31 -0.72
N ILE A 123 2.86 7.28 -0.16
CA ILE A 123 2.30 8.21 0.84
C ILE A 123 1.11 8.96 0.26
N LEU A 124 1.25 9.56 -0.92
CA LEU A 124 0.19 10.29 -1.58
C LEU A 124 -1.02 9.40 -1.88
N TYR A 125 -0.77 8.16 -2.35
CA TYR A 125 -1.82 7.21 -2.70
C TYR A 125 -2.64 6.74 -1.48
N ILE A 126 -1.98 6.48 -0.35
CA ILE A 126 -2.61 5.95 0.86
C ILE A 126 -3.31 7.06 1.67
N SER A 127 -2.88 8.31 1.55
CA SER A 127 -3.37 9.41 2.38
C SER A 127 -4.89 9.64 2.34
N PRO A 128 -5.61 9.57 1.19
CA PRO A 128 -7.07 9.69 1.17
C PRO A 128 -7.79 8.57 1.94
N TYR A 129 -7.21 7.36 1.95
CA TYR A 129 -7.75 6.24 2.74
C TYR A 129 -7.59 6.52 4.23
N MET A 130 -6.42 7.04 4.66
CA MET A 130 -6.19 7.45 6.05
C MET A 130 -7.10 8.60 6.47
N LYS A 131 -7.33 9.58 5.59
CA LYS A 131 -8.33 10.65 5.81
C LYS A 131 -9.71 10.05 6.13
N ASN A 132 -10.16 9.08 5.35
CA ASN A 132 -11.46 8.44 5.57
C ASN A 132 -11.50 7.64 6.89
N VAL A 133 -10.40 6.99 7.29
CA VAL A 133 -10.27 6.32 8.59
C VAL A 133 -10.44 7.33 9.73
N PHE A 134 -9.74 8.46 9.68
CA PHE A 134 -9.90 9.53 10.66
C PHE A 134 -11.35 10.06 10.70
N GLN A 135 -11.93 10.35 9.55
CA GLN A 135 -13.29 10.85 9.45
C GLN A 135 -14.29 9.88 10.07
N SER A 136 -14.18 8.59 9.78
CA SER A 136 -15.07 7.56 10.35
C SER A 136 -14.86 7.40 11.85
N SER A 137 -13.61 7.42 12.32
CA SER A 137 -13.27 7.28 13.73
C SER A 137 -13.82 8.43 14.57
N PHE A 138 -13.62 9.67 14.11
CA PHE A 138 -14.15 10.84 14.84
C PHE A 138 -15.67 10.96 14.76
N SER A 139 -16.29 10.55 13.64
CA SER A 139 -17.76 10.58 13.53
C SER A 139 -18.46 9.51 14.38
N SER A 140 -17.75 8.48 14.81
CA SER A 140 -18.29 7.42 15.67
C SER A 140 -18.31 7.77 17.16
N ILE A 141 -17.67 8.89 17.57
CA ILE A 141 -17.64 9.32 18.96
C ILE A 141 -19.00 9.95 19.30
N PRO A 142 -19.72 9.47 20.35
CA PRO A 142 -20.98 10.03 20.77
C PRO A 142 -20.84 11.53 21.14
N LYS A 143 -21.82 12.34 20.72
CA LYS A 143 -21.79 13.80 20.99
C LYS A 143 -21.81 14.16 22.48
N GLU A 144 -22.13 13.21 23.36
CA GLU A 144 -22.16 13.36 24.83
C GLU A 144 -20.73 13.41 25.44
N GLN A 145 -19.70 13.22 24.65
CA GLN A 145 -18.28 13.26 25.10
C GLN A 145 -17.54 14.55 24.70
N TYR A 146 -18.25 15.54 24.15
CA TYR A 146 -17.71 16.85 23.78
C TYR A 146 -18.21 17.95 24.72
#